data_3974ee2a4abefccc592fd35a480555f9
#
_entry.id   3974ee2a4abefccc592fd35a480555f9
#
_cell.length_a   1.000
_cell.length_b   1.000
_cell.length_c   1.000
_cell.angle_alpha   90.00
_cell.angle_beta   90.00
_cell.angle_gamma   90.00
#
_symmetry.space_group_name_H-M   'P 1'
#
loop_
_entity.id
_entity.type
_entity.pdbx_description
1 polymer ?
#
loop_
_entity_poly.entity_id
_entity_poly.type
_entity_poly.pdbx_seq_one_letter_code
_entity_poly.pdbx_strand_id
1 'polypeptide(L)'
;LRGIKTLSKDDIEGLLAGTGTPFGGMAKPAELNGYPGLLHVLDAVEAVELKISDKQKQQIEKLYQEMKAEAIKLGQQIIGLEKEIDDAFSNKNVTEELLKEKITQSAELYGQLRVVHLKYHLSMVDILTQQQIDEYNELRGYTSGDPCENIPSEHDPEMWKLHNNC
;
A
#
# COMPACT_ATOMS: atom_id res chain seq x y z
N LEU A 1 26.28 2.50 -7.96
CA LEU A 1 25.76 1.16 -7.61
C LEU A 1 24.88 1.30 -6.39
N ARG A 2 23.67 0.69 -6.39
CA ARG A 2 22.75 0.68 -5.25
C ARG A 2 23.39 -0.11 -4.10
N GLY A 3 23.17 0.34 -2.85
CA GLY A 3 23.65 -0.39 -1.66
C GLY A 3 22.97 -1.74 -1.48
N ILE A 4 21.67 -1.81 -1.87
CA ILE A 4 20.87 -3.03 -1.98
C ILE A 4 20.37 -3.08 -3.43
N LYS A 5 20.81 -4.09 -4.21
CA LYS A 5 20.57 -4.09 -5.67
C LYS A 5 19.11 -4.36 -6.03
N THR A 6 18.40 -5.11 -5.18
CA THR A 6 17.00 -5.48 -5.37
C THR A 6 16.07 -4.29 -5.18
N LEU A 7 16.36 -3.36 -4.24
CA LEU A 7 15.50 -2.24 -3.88
C LEU A 7 15.95 -0.95 -4.55
N SER A 8 15.00 -0.21 -5.12
CA SER A 8 15.19 1.15 -5.55
C SER A 8 15.26 2.11 -4.34
N LYS A 9 15.64 3.35 -4.58
CA LYS A 9 15.58 4.40 -3.54
C LYS A 9 14.15 4.60 -3.05
N ASP A 10 13.20 4.63 -3.97
CA ASP A 10 11.78 4.84 -3.69
C ASP A 10 11.19 3.66 -2.89
N ASP A 11 11.61 2.41 -3.20
CA ASP A 11 11.21 1.24 -2.40
C ASP A 11 11.69 1.37 -0.95
N ILE A 12 12.95 1.75 -0.76
CA ILE A 12 13.54 1.94 0.59
C ILE A 12 12.81 3.07 1.33
N GLU A 13 12.59 4.20 0.68
CA GLU A 13 11.87 5.33 1.28
C GLU A 13 10.43 4.95 1.64
N GLY A 14 9.72 4.26 0.76
CA GLY A 14 8.35 3.78 0.99
C GLY A 14 8.26 2.80 2.17
N LEU A 15 9.19 1.86 2.26
CA LEU A 15 9.28 0.91 3.38
C LEU A 15 9.55 1.62 4.71
N LEU A 16 10.49 2.58 4.74
CA LEU A 16 10.83 3.34 5.94
C LEU A 16 9.75 4.34 6.36
N ALA A 17 8.99 4.88 5.41
CA ALA A 17 7.88 5.80 5.69
C ALA A 17 6.58 5.08 6.06
N GLY A 18 6.51 3.76 5.86
CA GLY A 18 5.29 2.97 6.08
C GLY A 18 4.22 3.16 5.00
N THR A 19 4.60 3.69 3.83
CA THR A 19 3.71 3.85 2.67
C THR A 19 3.64 2.60 1.79
N GLY A 20 4.51 1.62 2.06
CA GLY A 20 4.56 0.34 1.36
C GLY A 20 5.42 0.38 0.09
N THR A 21 5.20 -0.59 -0.77
CA THR A 21 5.88 -0.75 -2.06
C THR A 21 4.84 -1.03 -3.16
N PRO A 22 5.20 -0.92 -4.45
CA PRO A 22 4.33 -1.31 -5.56
C PRO A 22 4.00 -2.81 -5.62
N PHE A 23 4.58 -3.62 -4.75
CA PHE A 23 4.40 -5.08 -4.73
C PHE A 23 2.93 -5.49 -4.75
N GLY A 24 2.53 -6.23 -5.77
CA GLY A 24 1.17 -6.73 -5.94
C GLY A 24 0.08 -5.67 -6.02
N GLY A 25 0.43 -4.41 -6.33
CA GLY A 25 -0.51 -3.29 -6.32
C GLY A 25 -1.14 -3.04 -4.96
N MET A 26 -0.44 -3.44 -3.94
CA MET A 26 -0.72 -3.48 -2.49
C MET A 26 -2.21 -3.29 -2.09
N ALA A 27 -2.76 -2.09 -2.15
CA ALA A 27 -4.11 -1.76 -1.73
C ALA A 27 -5.17 -1.71 -2.86
N LYS A 28 -4.77 -1.84 -4.13
CA LYS A 28 -5.69 -1.74 -5.28
C LYS A 28 -6.91 -2.65 -5.19
N PRO A 29 -6.81 -3.93 -4.75
CA PRO A 29 -8.00 -4.78 -4.63
C PRO A 29 -9.05 -4.23 -3.68
N ALA A 30 -8.65 -3.51 -2.64
CA ALA A 30 -9.58 -2.87 -1.71
C ALA A 30 -10.15 -1.58 -2.31
N GLU A 31 -9.31 -0.66 -2.72
CA GLU A 31 -9.68 0.66 -3.27
C GLU A 31 -10.68 0.52 -4.43
N LEU A 32 -10.36 -0.31 -5.42
CA LEU A 32 -11.18 -0.47 -6.63
C LEU A 32 -12.48 -1.28 -6.40
N ASN A 33 -12.67 -1.85 -5.22
CA ASN A 33 -13.88 -2.56 -4.83
C ASN A 33 -14.66 -1.88 -3.71
N GLY A 34 -14.45 -0.56 -3.52
CA GLY A 34 -15.26 0.25 -2.60
C GLY A 34 -14.85 0.13 -1.13
N TYR A 35 -13.59 -0.22 -0.86
CA TYR A 35 -12.99 -0.20 0.48
C TYR A 35 -12.01 0.99 0.58
N PRO A 36 -12.43 2.16 1.09
CA PRO A 36 -11.61 3.35 1.13
C PRO A 36 -10.32 3.18 1.93
N GLY A 37 -9.25 3.84 1.48
CA GLY A 37 -7.98 3.88 2.20
C GLY A 37 -7.96 4.96 3.28
N LEU A 38 -7.30 4.67 4.42
CA LEU A 38 -7.19 5.59 5.56
C LEU A 38 -6.65 6.96 5.18
N LEU A 39 -5.47 6.99 4.54
CA LEU A 39 -4.80 8.23 4.19
C LEU A 39 -5.60 9.03 3.17
N HIS A 40 -6.09 8.39 2.11
CA HIS A 40 -6.86 9.06 1.07
C HIS A 40 -8.16 9.67 1.58
N VAL A 41 -8.81 9.04 2.56
CA VAL A 41 -9.99 9.63 3.22
C VAL A 41 -9.59 10.84 4.05
N LEU A 42 -8.49 10.77 4.81
CA LEU A 42 -7.99 11.92 5.58
C LEU A 42 -7.61 13.09 4.67
N ASP A 43 -6.93 12.81 3.55
CA ASP A 43 -6.56 13.83 2.55
C ASP A 43 -7.81 14.50 1.94
N ALA A 44 -8.83 13.72 1.57
CA ALA A 44 -10.09 14.24 1.04
C ALA A 44 -10.86 15.10 2.08
N VAL A 45 -10.79 14.73 3.36
CA VAL A 45 -11.36 15.52 4.45
C VAL A 45 -10.60 16.82 4.66
N GLU A 46 -9.28 16.80 4.61
CA GLU A 46 -8.43 17.98 4.73
C GLU A 46 -8.64 18.96 3.56
N ALA A 47 -8.82 18.41 2.35
CA ALA A 47 -9.17 19.18 1.16
C ALA A 47 -10.62 19.71 1.15
N VAL A 48 -11.43 19.37 2.16
CA VAL A 48 -12.86 19.74 2.29
C VAL A 48 -13.73 19.15 1.15
N GLU A 49 -13.25 18.07 0.53
CA GLU A 49 -13.95 17.34 -0.53
C GLU A 49 -14.88 16.24 0.02
N LEU A 50 -14.53 15.67 1.18
CA LEU A 50 -15.33 14.66 1.88
C LEU A 50 -15.68 15.12 3.28
N LYS A 51 -16.94 14.94 3.70
CA LYS A 51 -17.40 15.30 5.03
C LYS A 51 -17.58 14.08 5.91
N ILE A 52 -16.88 14.06 7.05
CA ILE A 52 -17.03 13.06 8.10
C ILE A 52 -17.21 13.73 9.46
N SER A 53 -17.69 13.00 10.46
CA SER A 53 -17.78 13.51 11.83
C SER A 53 -16.40 13.55 12.51
N ASP A 54 -16.25 14.39 13.52
CA ASP A 54 -15.02 14.45 14.33
C ASP A 54 -14.66 13.10 14.95
N LYS A 55 -15.68 12.33 15.36
CA LYS A 55 -15.49 10.97 15.89
C LYS A 55 -14.91 10.01 14.84
N GLN A 56 -15.44 10.03 13.62
CA GLN A 56 -14.92 9.24 12.51
C GLN A 56 -13.47 9.65 12.20
N LYS A 57 -13.19 10.95 12.12
CA LYS A 57 -11.85 11.48 11.86
C LYS A 57 -10.84 10.97 12.89
N GLN A 58 -11.14 11.11 14.18
CA GLN A 58 -10.27 10.62 15.26
C GLN A 58 -10.02 9.11 15.18
N GLN A 59 -11.05 8.32 14.86
CA GLN A 59 -10.90 6.88 14.69
C GLN A 59 -9.98 6.54 13.52
N ILE A 60 -10.15 7.21 12.37
CA ILE A 60 -9.35 6.99 11.17
C ILE A 60 -7.91 7.42 11.40
N GLU A 61 -7.67 8.57 12.02
CA GLU A 61 -6.32 9.04 12.39
C GLU A 61 -5.59 8.03 13.29
N LYS A 62 -6.28 7.50 14.30
CA LYS A 62 -5.73 6.47 15.18
C LYS A 62 -5.33 5.22 14.40
N LEU A 63 -6.23 4.69 13.58
CA LEU A 63 -5.97 3.51 12.76
C LEU A 63 -4.82 3.74 11.76
N TYR A 64 -4.73 4.95 11.19
CA TYR A 64 -3.63 5.33 10.31
C TYR A 64 -2.28 5.27 11.03
N GLN A 65 -2.20 5.80 12.27
CA GLN A 65 -0.95 5.73 13.05
C GLN A 65 -0.58 4.29 13.42
N GLU A 66 -1.55 3.46 13.77
CA GLU A 66 -1.34 2.04 14.05
C GLU A 66 -0.82 1.30 12.80
N MET A 67 -1.49 1.46 11.66
CA MET A 67 -1.06 0.90 10.37
C MET A 67 0.37 1.32 10.03
N LYS A 68 0.65 2.62 10.13
CA LYS A 68 1.96 3.18 9.80
C LYS A 68 3.06 2.59 10.67
N ALA A 69 2.83 2.45 11.98
CA ALA A 69 3.80 1.88 12.90
C ALA A 69 4.10 0.40 12.57
N GLU A 70 3.06 -0.40 12.29
CA GLU A 70 3.24 -1.81 11.86
C GLU A 70 3.99 -1.89 10.52
N ALA A 71 3.62 -1.07 9.54
CA ALA A 71 4.23 -1.04 8.22
C ALA A 71 5.71 -0.66 8.28
N ILE A 72 6.08 0.36 9.06
CA ILE A 72 7.47 0.77 9.26
C ILE A 72 8.30 -0.37 9.87
N LYS A 73 7.78 -1.06 10.88
CA LYS A 73 8.48 -2.18 11.51
C LYS A 73 8.77 -3.29 10.50
N LEU A 74 7.79 -3.67 9.71
CA LEU A 74 7.95 -4.69 8.66
C LEU A 74 8.89 -4.21 7.56
N GLY A 75 8.79 -2.94 7.16
CA GLY A 75 9.67 -2.32 6.17
C GLY A 75 11.15 -2.38 6.56
N GLN A 76 11.46 -2.09 7.83
CA GLN A 76 12.82 -2.22 8.35
C GLN A 76 13.34 -3.65 8.31
N GLN A 77 12.48 -4.64 8.63
CA GLN A 77 12.84 -6.04 8.54
C GLN A 77 13.10 -6.49 7.11
N ILE A 78 12.27 -6.07 6.15
CA ILE A 78 12.43 -6.34 4.72
C ILE A 78 13.77 -5.79 4.23
N ILE A 79 14.07 -4.52 4.52
CA ILE A 79 15.34 -3.89 4.12
C ILE A 79 16.54 -4.64 4.68
N GLY A 80 16.49 -5.03 5.96
CA GLY A 80 17.54 -5.83 6.59
C GLY A 80 17.77 -7.15 5.88
N LEU A 81 16.69 -7.87 5.57
CA LEU A 81 16.76 -9.18 4.91
C LEU A 81 17.24 -9.08 3.46
N GLU A 82 16.75 -8.11 2.69
CA GLU A 82 17.20 -7.87 1.32
C GLU A 82 18.71 -7.50 1.27
N LYS A 83 19.18 -6.77 2.31
CA LYS A 83 20.60 -6.48 2.47
C LYS A 83 21.41 -7.75 2.74
N GLU A 84 20.94 -8.65 3.60
CA GLU A 84 21.60 -9.93 3.88
C GLU A 84 21.72 -10.79 2.62
N ILE A 85 20.67 -10.83 1.80
CA ILE A 85 20.67 -11.54 0.51
C ILE A 85 21.72 -10.92 -0.44
N ASP A 86 21.71 -9.59 -0.57
CA ASP A 86 22.68 -8.89 -1.43
C ASP A 86 24.13 -9.11 -0.97
N ASP A 87 24.38 -9.05 0.34
CA ASP A 87 25.70 -9.28 0.93
C ASP A 87 26.19 -10.73 0.66
N ALA A 88 25.29 -11.73 0.77
CA ALA A 88 25.63 -13.12 0.49
C ALA A 88 26.10 -13.33 -0.95
N PHE A 89 25.42 -12.72 -1.93
CA PHE A 89 25.86 -12.74 -3.32
C PHE A 89 27.15 -11.95 -3.55
N SER A 90 27.27 -10.77 -2.94
CA SER A 90 28.45 -9.90 -3.10
C SER A 90 29.71 -10.56 -2.56
N ASN A 91 29.61 -11.28 -1.46
CA ASN A 91 30.71 -12.00 -0.81
C ASN A 91 30.93 -13.40 -1.37
N LYS A 92 30.12 -13.85 -2.34
CA LYS A 92 30.18 -15.18 -2.97
C LYS A 92 30.09 -16.34 -1.95
N ASN A 93 29.37 -16.15 -0.88
CA ASN A 93 29.13 -17.15 0.18
C ASN A 93 27.68 -17.66 0.20
N VAL A 94 26.91 -17.36 -0.84
CA VAL A 94 25.56 -17.83 -1.02
C VAL A 94 25.51 -19.34 -1.24
N THR A 95 24.57 -20.01 -0.55
CA THR A 95 24.25 -21.43 -0.76
C THR A 95 22.77 -21.59 -1.09
N GLU A 96 22.39 -22.76 -1.61
CA GLU A 96 20.99 -23.04 -1.94
C GLU A 96 20.11 -23.03 -0.68
N GLU A 97 20.60 -23.56 0.44
CA GLU A 97 19.90 -23.57 1.73
C GLU A 97 19.66 -22.15 2.23
N LEU A 98 20.70 -21.30 2.19
CA LEU A 98 20.59 -19.89 2.59
C LEU A 98 19.59 -19.15 1.71
N LEU A 99 19.61 -19.36 0.40
CA LEU A 99 18.62 -18.76 -0.51
C LEU A 99 17.21 -19.17 -0.17
N LYS A 100 16.98 -20.48 0.00
CA LYS A 100 15.64 -20.98 0.34
C LYS A 100 15.11 -20.37 1.64
N GLU A 101 15.96 -20.30 2.67
CA GLU A 101 15.61 -19.68 3.94
C GLU A 101 15.28 -18.20 3.77
N LYS A 102 16.19 -17.42 3.20
CA LYS A 102 16.06 -15.95 3.12
C LYS A 102 14.94 -15.50 2.19
N ILE A 103 14.77 -16.15 1.04
CA ILE A 103 13.69 -15.83 0.11
C ILE A 103 12.32 -16.18 0.70
N THR A 104 12.19 -17.29 1.45
CA THR A 104 10.95 -17.64 2.15
C THR A 104 10.62 -16.58 3.22
N GLN A 105 11.60 -16.16 4.01
CA GLN A 105 11.42 -15.09 5.00
C GLN A 105 11.02 -13.76 4.34
N SER A 106 11.66 -13.40 3.23
CA SER A 106 11.33 -12.19 2.47
C SER A 106 9.88 -12.24 1.96
N ALA A 107 9.47 -13.34 1.34
CA ALA A 107 8.10 -13.50 0.86
C ALA A 107 7.05 -13.40 1.99
N GLU A 108 7.37 -13.95 3.18
CA GLU A 108 6.51 -13.85 4.36
C GLU A 108 6.38 -12.41 4.86
N LEU A 109 7.48 -11.66 4.96
CA LEU A 109 7.46 -10.26 5.38
C LEU A 109 6.69 -9.36 4.41
N TYR A 110 6.86 -9.54 3.10
CA TYR A 110 6.06 -8.83 2.09
C TYR A 110 4.58 -9.20 2.17
N GLY A 111 4.27 -10.47 2.40
CA GLY A 111 2.89 -10.92 2.64
C GLY A 111 2.27 -10.25 3.87
N GLN A 112 2.99 -10.20 4.98
CA GLN A 112 2.56 -9.53 6.21
C GLN A 112 2.37 -8.02 5.99
N LEU A 113 3.29 -7.36 5.30
CA LEU A 113 3.18 -5.94 4.96
C LEU A 113 1.91 -5.65 4.15
N ARG A 114 1.61 -6.50 3.17
CA ARG A 114 0.39 -6.36 2.38
C ARG A 114 -0.88 -6.58 3.23
N VAL A 115 -0.88 -7.56 4.12
CA VAL A 115 -1.99 -7.79 5.06
C VAL A 115 -2.19 -6.56 5.96
N VAL A 116 -1.11 -5.96 6.48
CA VAL A 116 -1.19 -4.74 7.29
C VAL A 116 -1.88 -3.61 6.52
N HIS A 117 -1.54 -3.38 5.27
CA HIS A 117 -2.21 -2.35 4.47
C HIS A 117 -3.69 -2.69 4.21
N LEU A 118 -4.00 -3.93 3.81
CA LEU A 118 -5.35 -4.31 3.42
C LEU A 118 -6.33 -4.43 4.59
N LYS A 119 -5.89 -4.90 5.77
CA LYS A 119 -6.81 -5.10 6.91
C LYS A 119 -7.48 -3.81 7.38
N TYR A 120 -6.80 -2.68 7.25
CA TYR A 120 -7.36 -1.39 7.66
C TYR A 120 -8.42 -0.86 6.69
N HIS A 121 -8.40 -1.28 5.42
CA HIS A 121 -9.51 -1.02 4.50
C HIS A 121 -10.82 -1.67 4.95
N LEU A 122 -10.75 -2.84 5.60
CA LEU A 122 -11.93 -3.48 6.17
C LEU A 122 -12.56 -2.62 7.29
N SER A 123 -11.72 -2.01 8.13
CA SER A 123 -12.21 -1.13 9.20
C SER A 123 -12.91 0.12 8.67
N MET A 124 -12.56 0.58 7.48
CA MET A 124 -13.15 1.80 6.90
C MET A 124 -14.62 1.65 6.56
N VAL A 125 -15.06 0.48 6.09
CA VAL A 125 -16.48 0.22 5.78
C VAL A 125 -17.34 0.12 7.05
N ASP A 126 -16.74 -0.13 8.21
CA ASP A 126 -17.43 -0.11 9.50
C ASP A 126 -17.53 1.31 10.10
N ILE A 127 -16.62 2.21 9.72
CA ILE A 127 -16.54 3.58 10.25
C ILE A 127 -17.34 4.55 9.39
N LEU A 128 -17.24 4.44 8.06
CA LEU A 128 -17.91 5.31 7.11
C LEU A 128 -19.33 4.83 6.82
N THR A 129 -20.23 5.76 6.55
CA THR A 129 -21.56 5.46 6.01
C THR A 129 -21.43 5.07 4.53
N GLN A 130 -22.42 4.35 4.00
CA GLN A 130 -22.45 4.02 2.57
C GLN A 130 -22.40 5.27 1.69
N GLN A 131 -23.12 6.33 2.08
CA GLN A 131 -23.08 7.59 1.34
C GLN A 131 -21.68 8.19 1.29
N GLN A 132 -20.91 8.16 2.39
CA GLN A 132 -19.55 8.66 2.43
C GLN A 132 -18.60 7.81 1.57
N ILE A 133 -18.83 6.50 1.52
CA ILE A 133 -18.09 5.59 0.65
C ILE A 133 -18.38 5.90 -0.83
N ASP A 134 -19.64 6.13 -1.18
CA ASP A 134 -20.05 6.46 -2.55
C ASP A 134 -19.46 7.81 -2.98
N GLU A 135 -19.53 8.84 -2.11
CA GLU A 135 -18.88 10.14 -2.34
C GLU A 135 -17.37 10.01 -2.53
N TYR A 136 -16.71 9.21 -1.67
CA TYR A 136 -15.28 8.92 -1.81
C TYR A 136 -14.95 8.26 -3.16
N ASN A 137 -15.72 7.25 -3.57
CA ASN A 137 -15.50 6.57 -4.85
C ASN A 137 -15.69 7.49 -6.04
N GLU A 138 -16.64 8.43 -5.98
CA GLU A 138 -16.82 9.48 -7.00
C GLU A 138 -15.61 10.41 -7.07
N LEU A 139 -15.14 10.89 -5.91
CA LEU A 139 -13.94 11.74 -5.83
C LEU A 139 -12.69 11.06 -6.42
N ARG A 140 -12.57 9.76 -6.21
CA ARG A 140 -11.45 8.96 -6.73
C ARG A 140 -11.63 8.53 -8.19
N GLY A 141 -12.78 8.81 -8.81
CA GLY A 141 -13.09 8.39 -10.18
C GLY A 141 -13.37 6.91 -10.35
N TYR A 142 -13.70 6.19 -9.26
CA TYR A 142 -13.92 4.74 -9.30
C TYR A 142 -15.34 4.35 -9.74
N THR A 143 -16.28 5.27 -9.76
CA THR A 143 -17.71 5.01 -10.06
C THR A 143 -18.22 5.68 -11.32
N SER A 144 -17.48 6.60 -11.93
CA SER A 144 -17.96 7.42 -13.04
C SER A 144 -17.59 6.84 -14.40
N GLY A 145 -18.53 6.15 -15.04
CA GLY A 145 -18.49 5.88 -16.47
C GLY A 145 -17.55 4.76 -16.90
N ASP A 146 -17.18 4.78 -18.17
CA ASP A 146 -16.20 3.87 -18.75
C ASP A 146 -14.83 4.08 -18.08
N PRO A 147 -14.29 3.06 -17.41
CA PRO A 147 -12.96 3.16 -16.80
C PRO A 147 -11.87 3.49 -17.82
N CYS A 148 -12.11 3.26 -19.10
CA CYS A 148 -11.18 3.57 -20.18
C CYS A 148 -11.13 5.07 -20.50
N GLU A 149 -12.21 5.81 -20.24
CA GLU A 149 -12.29 7.25 -20.45
C GLU A 149 -11.95 8.06 -19.18
N ASN A 150 -12.14 7.47 -18.00
CA ASN A 150 -11.97 8.14 -16.72
C ASN A 150 -10.84 7.50 -15.91
N ILE A 151 -9.60 7.85 -16.26
CA ILE A 151 -8.41 7.35 -15.56
C ILE A 151 -8.16 8.24 -14.33
N PRO A 152 -8.20 7.70 -13.11
CA PRO A 152 -7.88 8.48 -11.91
C PRO A 152 -6.46 9.05 -11.97
N SER A 153 -6.29 10.32 -11.57
CA SER A 153 -5.05 11.08 -11.71
C SER A 153 -3.83 10.45 -11.00
N GLU A 154 -4.08 9.60 -10.00
CA GLU A 154 -3.05 8.91 -9.22
C GLU A 154 -2.69 7.52 -9.77
N HIS A 155 -3.28 7.12 -10.90
CA HIS A 155 -3.00 5.84 -11.53
C HIS A 155 -2.17 6.05 -12.80
N ASP A 156 -1.21 5.14 -13.01
CA ASP A 156 -0.50 5.07 -14.29
C ASP A 156 -1.49 4.71 -15.40
N PRO A 157 -1.63 5.56 -16.45
CA PRO A 157 -2.65 5.36 -17.48
C PRO A 157 -2.50 4.06 -18.26
N GLU A 158 -1.28 3.61 -18.52
CA GLU A 158 -1.03 2.37 -19.26
C GLU A 158 -1.42 1.16 -18.43
N MET A 159 -1.05 1.16 -17.13
CA MET A 159 -1.42 0.10 -16.20
C MET A 159 -2.91 0.10 -15.93
N TRP A 160 -3.55 1.27 -15.83
CA TRP A 160 -5.01 1.37 -15.67
C TRP A 160 -5.74 0.76 -16.84
N LYS A 161 -5.39 1.12 -18.07
CA LYS A 161 -5.98 0.57 -19.29
C LYS A 161 -5.81 -0.94 -19.39
N LEU A 162 -4.61 -1.44 -19.09
CA LEU A 162 -4.34 -2.86 -19.09
C LEU A 162 -5.23 -3.62 -18.10
N HIS A 163 -5.42 -3.08 -16.89
CA HIS A 163 -6.22 -3.72 -15.84
C HIS A 163 -7.73 -3.67 -16.10
N ASN A 164 -8.21 -2.69 -16.87
CA ASN A 164 -9.62 -2.51 -17.20
C ASN A 164 -9.98 -3.00 -18.61
N ASN A 165 -9.07 -3.71 -19.28
CA ASN A 165 -9.23 -4.23 -20.63
C ASN A 165 -9.54 -3.14 -21.68
N CYS A 166 -8.95 -1.98 -21.52
CA CYS A 166 -8.98 -0.94 -22.53
C CYS A 166 -7.92 -1.23 -23.59
#